data_c22157329bdfb098857b8e827cbd6838
#
_entry.id   c22157329bdfb098857b8e827cbd6838
#
_cell.length_a   1.000
_cell.length_b   1.000
_cell.length_c   1.000
_cell.angle_alpha   90.00
_cell.angle_beta   90.00
_cell.angle_gamma   90.00
#
_symmetry.space_group_name_H-M   'P 1'
#
loop_
_entity.id
_entity.type
_entity.pdbx_description
1 polymer ?
#
loop_
_entity_poly.entity_id
_entity_poly.type
_entity_poly.pdbx_seq_one_letter_code
_entity_poly.pdbx_strand_id
1 'polypeptide(L)'
;MNNIPVCPESEVIPLIEMKQVPVHCNVLWPSREAARNAPRGDIHLGYLPGCGHTYNLAFDPSLMEYTQEYENSLHFSPRFQEYATALADGLVEKYDLRDKDIVEIGAGKGDFLIMLCALQGNRGWGYDPSYVPDEGYTAPNVTFVQDFYTEKYIDQPAYLIVCRHVLEHIPDPDAFISQVRRAVGQQHAVVFFEVPNSLWTLRRGGIWDVIYEHCSFFSPFSLAHLFRRHGFDVLAVNEVFGGQFVTIEAVPAEAGGQGSGGAGEQPSATTSFSPALLSPFSPADLDALTADAYAFAESYRAKRQEWQERLATLAATGQRGVVWGAGSKGVTFLNAMAAGDEIAAVVDINPRKQGKYVAGTGQRIVAPAELADIRPDFVIIMNANYREEIGGMLAEVGVAAEILVA
;
A
#
# COMPACT_ATOMS: atom_id res chain seq x y z
N MET A 1 -12.48 -22.50 13.40
CA MET A 1 -11.05 -22.18 13.25
C MET A 1 -11.00 -21.14 12.14
N ASN A 2 -10.48 -19.96 12.42
CA ASN A 2 -10.32 -18.95 11.38
C ASN A 2 -9.35 -19.51 10.34
N ASN A 3 -9.76 -19.48 9.09
CA ASN A 3 -8.89 -19.92 7.99
C ASN A 3 -7.77 -18.87 7.86
N ILE A 4 -6.58 -19.19 8.35
CA ILE A 4 -5.42 -18.29 8.30
C ILE A 4 -4.88 -18.32 6.87
N PRO A 5 -4.87 -17.18 6.16
CA PRO A 5 -4.44 -17.15 4.75
C PRO A 5 -2.93 -17.36 4.60
N VAL A 6 -2.53 -17.65 3.36
CA VAL A 6 -1.13 -17.79 2.90
C VAL A 6 -0.40 -19.00 3.49
N CYS A 7 -0.56 -19.29 4.78
CA CYS A 7 0.20 -20.32 5.48
C CYS A 7 -0.68 -20.99 6.57
N PRO A 8 -1.76 -21.68 6.20
CA PRO A 8 -2.78 -22.15 7.14
C PRO A 8 -2.28 -23.16 8.18
N GLU A 9 -1.16 -23.82 7.93
CA GLU A 9 -0.55 -24.79 8.85
C GLU A 9 0.50 -24.18 9.79
N SER A 10 0.78 -22.86 9.63
CA SER A 10 1.78 -22.20 10.47
C SER A 10 1.22 -21.90 11.87
N GLU A 11 2.09 -21.97 12.87
CA GLU A 11 1.83 -21.39 14.17
C GLU A 11 1.63 -19.88 14.03
N VAL A 12 0.80 -19.30 14.92
CA VAL A 12 0.58 -17.86 14.96
C VAL A 12 1.28 -17.27 16.16
N ILE A 13 2.16 -16.30 15.91
CA ILE A 13 2.80 -15.49 16.94
C ILE A 13 2.06 -14.15 17.06
N PRO A 14 1.36 -13.85 18.17
CA PRO A 14 0.75 -12.54 18.36
C PRO A 14 1.82 -11.47 18.55
N LEU A 15 1.70 -10.35 17.81
CA LEU A 15 2.65 -9.24 17.85
C LEU A 15 2.12 -8.05 18.65
N ILE A 16 1.06 -7.41 18.17
CA ILE A 16 0.50 -6.19 18.76
C ILE A 16 -1.03 -6.20 18.72
N GLU A 17 -1.63 -5.43 19.62
CA GLU A 17 -3.05 -5.12 19.62
C GLU A 17 -3.26 -3.60 19.52
N MET A 18 -4.20 -3.21 18.65
CA MET A 18 -4.71 -1.84 18.56
C MET A 18 -6.24 -1.91 18.60
N LYS A 19 -6.83 -1.27 19.60
CA LYS A 19 -8.29 -1.31 19.81
C LYS A 19 -8.96 -0.06 19.25
N GLN A 20 -10.15 -0.26 18.67
CA GLN A 20 -11.04 0.81 18.25
C GLN A 20 -10.36 1.81 17.32
N VAL A 21 -9.58 1.31 16.35
CA VAL A 21 -9.01 2.13 15.29
C VAL A 21 -10.05 2.40 14.19
N PRO A 22 -10.00 3.52 13.49
CA PRO A 22 -10.87 3.74 12.33
C PRO A 22 -10.72 2.63 11.30
N VAL A 23 -11.84 2.11 10.80
CA VAL A 23 -11.86 1.08 9.76
C VAL A 23 -11.30 1.64 8.46
N HIS A 24 -11.72 2.85 8.09
CA HIS A 24 -11.25 3.52 6.88
C HIS A 24 -10.41 4.75 7.22
N CYS A 25 -9.16 4.75 6.74
CA CYS A 25 -8.24 5.87 6.90
C CYS A 25 -8.43 6.94 5.81
N ASN A 26 -8.87 6.55 4.62
CA ASN A 26 -8.94 7.41 3.44
C ASN A 26 -10.37 7.84 3.06
N VAL A 27 -11.39 7.51 3.87
CA VAL A 27 -12.74 8.06 3.71
C VAL A 27 -12.77 9.50 4.22
N LEU A 28 -13.32 10.39 3.40
CA LEU A 28 -13.38 11.83 3.66
C LEU A 28 -14.67 12.21 4.38
N TRP A 29 -14.55 12.68 5.61
CA TRP A 29 -15.70 13.04 6.44
C TRP A 29 -16.10 14.49 6.29
N PRO A 30 -17.42 14.81 6.17
CA PRO A 30 -17.89 16.17 5.90
C PRO A 30 -17.85 17.08 7.14
N SER A 31 -17.79 16.51 8.35
CA SER A 31 -17.74 17.26 9.59
C SER A 31 -16.90 16.56 10.65
N ARG A 32 -16.45 17.34 11.66
CA ARG A 32 -15.71 16.80 12.82
C ARG A 32 -16.52 15.75 13.58
N GLU A 33 -17.82 15.96 13.72
CA GLU A 33 -18.71 15.03 14.43
C GLU A 33 -18.82 13.71 13.66
N ALA A 34 -19.07 13.75 12.35
CA ALA A 34 -19.13 12.56 11.51
C ALA A 34 -17.81 11.78 11.55
N ALA A 35 -16.67 12.49 11.47
CA ALA A 35 -15.34 11.88 11.53
C ALA A 35 -15.08 11.18 12.88
N ARG A 36 -15.51 11.76 13.99
CA ARG A 36 -15.37 11.15 15.32
C ARG A 36 -16.24 9.91 15.51
N ASN A 37 -17.36 9.84 14.80
CA ASN A 37 -18.27 8.69 14.79
C ASN A 37 -17.95 7.67 13.67
N ALA A 38 -16.82 7.80 13.00
CA ALA A 38 -16.37 6.87 11.98
C ALA A 38 -16.36 5.42 12.51
N PRO A 39 -16.75 4.42 11.69
CA PRO A 39 -16.69 3.01 12.06
C PRO A 39 -15.30 2.62 12.59
N ARG A 40 -15.27 1.76 13.60
CA ARG A 40 -14.05 1.33 14.28
C ARG A 40 -13.99 -0.18 14.37
N GLY A 41 -12.76 -0.71 14.27
CA GLY A 41 -12.47 -2.13 14.46
C GLY A 41 -11.21 -2.32 15.28
N ASP A 42 -10.91 -3.58 15.59
CA ASP A 42 -9.72 -3.96 16.35
C ASP A 42 -8.69 -4.59 15.42
N ILE A 43 -7.42 -4.34 15.69
CA ILE A 43 -6.30 -5.00 15.04
C ILE A 43 -5.62 -5.91 16.07
N HIS A 44 -5.58 -7.21 15.78
CA HIS A 44 -4.75 -8.19 16.45
C HIS A 44 -3.75 -8.73 15.44
N LEU A 45 -2.58 -8.12 15.37
CA LEU A 45 -1.58 -8.47 14.38
C LEU A 45 -0.88 -9.76 14.79
N GLY A 46 -0.99 -10.80 13.96
CA GLY A 46 -0.33 -12.08 14.12
C GLY A 46 0.70 -12.32 13.01
N TYR A 47 1.81 -12.94 13.36
CA TYR A 47 2.89 -13.32 12.45
C TYR A 47 2.93 -14.83 12.26
N LEU A 48 3.17 -15.28 11.04
CA LEU A 48 3.21 -16.67 10.61
C LEU A 48 4.66 -17.05 10.24
N PRO A 49 5.43 -17.67 11.15
CA PRO A 49 6.85 -17.96 10.91
C PRO A 49 7.09 -18.94 9.75
N GLY A 50 6.12 -19.80 9.44
CA GLY A 50 6.25 -20.78 8.34
C GLY A 50 6.42 -20.16 6.95
N CYS A 51 6.00 -18.89 6.75
CA CYS A 51 6.14 -18.18 5.47
C CYS A 51 6.48 -16.69 5.61
N GLY A 52 6.62 -16.17 6.82
CA GLY A 52 6.92 -14.76 7.04
C GLY A 52 5.76 -13.82 6.70
N HIS A 53 4.52 -14.32 6.79
CA HIS A 53 3.32 -13.51 6.57
C HIS A 53 2.82 -12.90 7.88
N THR A 54 2.23 -11.72 7.79
CA THR A 54 1.59 -11.07 8.93
C THR A 54 0.14 -10.74 8.57
N TYR A 55 -0.79 -10.96 9.49
CA TYR A 55 -2.22 -10.84 9.23
C TYR A 55 -2.97 -10.26 10.43
N ASN A 56 -4.04 -9.49 10.19
CA ASN A 56 -4.94 -9.02 11.25
C ASN A 56 -5.95 -10.12 11.63
N LEU A 57 -5.70 -10.81 12.72
CA LEU A 57 -6.52 -11.92 13.22
C LEU A 57 -7.94 -11.48 13.66
N ALA A 58 -8.14 -10.18 13.92
CA ALA A 58 -9.42 -9.60 14.31
C ALA A 58 -10.13 -8.91 13.13
N PHE A 59 -9.65 -9.11 11.90
CA PHE A 59 -10.27 -8.49 10.74
C PHE A 59 -11.68 -8.99 10.49
N ASP A 60 -12.62 -8.06 10.41
CA ASP A 60 -14.01 -8.31 10.06
C ASP A 60 -14.34 -7.66 8.71
N PRO A 61 -14.45 -8.45 7.62
CA PRO A 61 -14.73 -7.91 6.31
C PRO A 61 -16.11 -7.23 6.20
N SER A 62 -17.04 -7.50 7.11
CA SER A 62 -18.36 -6.84 7.11
C SER A 62 -18.28 -5.35 7.47
N LEU A 63 -17.18 -4.91 8.08
CA LEU A 63 -16.92 -3.49 8.35
C LEU A 63 -16.35 -2.73 7.15
N MET A 64 -15.92 -3.46 6.09
CA MET A 64 -15.24 -2.90 4.91
C MET A 64 -16.24 -2.61 3.79
N GLU A 65 -16.92 -1.47 3.86
CA GLU A 65 -17.71 -0.95 2.76
C GLU A 65 -16.93 0.17 2.06
N TYR A 66 -16.37 -0.13 0.88
CA TYR A 66 -15.73 0.89 0.05
C TYR A 66 -16.78 1.78 -0.60
N THR A 67 -16.76 3.06 -0.25
CA THR A 67 -17.64 4.08 -0.81
C THR A 67 -16.91 4.92 -1.84
N GLN A 68 -17.65 5.67 -2.67
CA GLN A 68 -17.09 6.63 -3.64
C GLN A 68 -16.33 7.79 -2.99
N GLU A 69 -16.47 7.96 -1.67
CA GLU A 69 -15.80 8.99 -0.87
C GLU A 69 -14.38 8.57 -0.42
N TYR A 70 -13.93 7.40 -0.85
CA TYR A 70 -12.58 6.89 -0.59
C TYR A 70 -11.56 7.59 -1.50
N GLU A 71 -10.58 8.29 -0.91
CA GLU A 71 -9.58 9.06 -1.65
C GLU A 71 -8.16 8.71 -1.17
N ASN A 72 -7.49 7.87 -1.92
CA ASN A 72 -6.15 7.37 -1.62
C ASN A 72 -5.08 7.73 -2.66
N SER A 73 -5.39 8.58 -3.65
CA SER A 73 -4.44 8.93 -4.71
C SER A 73 -3.18 9.59 -4.14
N LEU A 74 -2.03 9.00 -4.45
CA LEU A 74 -0.70 9.51 -4.12
C LEU A 74 -0.11 10.35 -5.27
N HIS A 75 -0.77 10.40 -6.42
CA HIS A 75 -0.29 11.06 -7.64
C HIS A 75 -0.23 12.60 -7.54
N PHE A 76 -0.65 13.19 -6.43
CA PHE A 76 -0.46 14.63 -6.16
C PHE A 76 0.97 14.95 -5.69
N SER A 77 1.73 13.98 -5.19
CA SER A 77 3.13 14.16 -4.81
C SER A 77 4.06 14.03 -6.02
N PRO A 78 4.91 15.03 -6.33
CA PRO A 78 5.93 14.92 -7.36
C PRO A 78 6.85 13.72 -7.14
N ARG A 79 7.24 13.45 -5.90
CA ARG A 79 8.06 12.29 -5.54
C ARG A 79 7.43 10.95 -5.91
N PHE A 80 6.11 10.83 -5.69
CA PHE A 80 5.39 9.62 -6.06
C PHE A 80 5.18 9.52 -7.58
N GLN A 81 4.92 10.64 -8.26
CA GLN A 81 4.81 10.69 -9.71
C GLN A 81 6.11 10.24 -10.40
N GLU A 82 7.26 10.75 -9.95
CA GLU A 82 8.57 10.31 -10.45
C GLU A 82 8.74 8.79 -10.33
N TYR A 83 8.38 8.24 -9.16
CA TYR A 83 8.44 6.80 -8.92
C TYR A 83 7.50 6.03 -9.85
N ALA A 84 6.22 6.42 -9.94
CA ALA A 84 5.23 5.74 -10.77
C ALA A 84 5.59 5.79 -12.26
N THR A 85 6.11 6.93 -12.73
CA THR A 85 6.59 7.09 -14.11
C THR A 85 7.78 6.16 -14.38
N ALA A 86 8.79 6.17 -13.52
CA ALA A 86 9.95 5.30 -13.67
C ALA A 86 9.59 3.81 -13.64
N LEU A 87 8.59 3.44 -12.82
CA LEU A 87 8.08 2.07 -12.78
C LEU A 87 7.37 1.70 -14.09
N ALA A 88 6.50 2.57 -14.61
CA ALA A 88 5.80 2.36 -15.87
C ALA A 88 6.78 2.22 -17.05
N ASP A 89 7.75 3.14 -17.16
CA ASP A 89 8.79 3.12 -18.18
C ASP A 89 9.62 1.82 -18.10
N GLY A 90 9.99 1.41 -16.89
CA GLY A 90 10.75 0.18 -16.66
C GLY A 90 9.99 -1.08 -17.08
N LEU A 91 8.67 -1.16 -16.84
CA LEU A 91 7.83 -2.28 -17.28
C LEU A 91 7.68 -2.28 -18.80
N VAL A 92 7.48 -1.10 -19.42
CA VAL A 92 7.37 -0.95 -20.88
C VAL A 92 8.65 -1.40 -21.57
N GLU A 93 9.80 -0.99 -21.07
CA GLU A 93 11.11 -1.38 -21.63
C GLU A 93 11.39 -2.86 -21.43
N LYS A 94 11.21 -3.36 -20.19
CA LYS A 94 11.55 -4.73 -19.80
C LYS A 94 10.77 -5.78 -20.57
N TYR A 95 9.48 -5.53 -20.81
CA TYR A 95 8.57 -6.48 -21.43
C TYR A 95 8.19 -6.13 -22.88
N ASP A 96 8.87 -5.14 -23.49
CA ASP A 96 8.59 -4.65 -24.85
C ASP A 96 7.08 -4.42 -25.05
N LEU A 97 6.49 -3.63 -24.16
CA LEU A 97 5.07 -3.31 -24.20
C LEU A 97 4.80 -2.30 -25.32
N ARG A 98 4.60 -2.81 -26.54
CA ARG A 98 4.25 -2.03 -27.74
C ARG A 98 3.04 -2.68 -28.38
N ASP A 99 1.98 -1.89 -28.59
CA ASP A 99 0.70 -2.39 -29.12
C ASP A 99 0.15 -3.60 -28.35
N LYS A 100 0.40 -3.64 -27.02
CA LYS A 100 -0.02 -4.73 -26.14
C LYS A 100 -1.32 -4.41 -25.42
N ASP A 101 -1.99 -5.50 -24.98
CA ASP A 101 -3.15 -5.45 -24.12
C ASP A 101 -2.71 -5.55 -22.66
N ILE A 102 -3.13 -4.57 -21.85
CA ILE A 102 -2.77 -4.45 -20.44
C ILE A 102 -4.05 -4.47 -19.60
N VAL A 103 -4.06 -5.27 -18.55
CA VAL A 103 -5.14 -5.32 -17.57
C VAL A 103 -4.63 -4.76 -16.24
N GLU A 104 -5.38 -3.86 -15.60
CA GLU A 104 -5.13 -3.43 -14.22
C GLU A 104 -6.29 -3.84 -13.33
N ILE A 105 -5.97 -4.60 -12.27
CA ILE A 105 -6.91 -5.03 -11.23
C ILE A 105 -6.84 -4.03 -10.07
N GLY A 106 -7.97 -3.45 -9.67
CA GLY A 106 -8.02 -2.39 -8.70
C GLY A 106 -7.46 -1.08 -9.25
N ALA A 107 -7.90 -0.70 -10.45
CA ALA A 107 -7.37 0.45 -11.17
C ALA A 107 -7.64 1.81 -10.47
N GLY A 108 -8.52 1.88 -9.49
CA GLY A 108 -8.87 3.11 -8.79
C GLY A 108 -9.33 4.20 -9.74
N LYS A 109 -8.57 5.30 -9.83
CA LYS A 109 -8.83 6.39 -10.79
C LYS A 109 -8.20 6.17 -12.16
N GLY A 110 -7.40 5.12 -12.33
CA GLY A 110 -6.78 4.74 -13.60
C GLY A 110 -5.44 5.40 -13.90
N ASP A 111 -4.86 6.11 -12.94
CA ASP A 111 -3.63 6.88 -13.14
C ASP A 111 -2.49 6.04 -13.73
N PHE A 112 -2.24 4.86 -13.18
CA PHE A 112 -1.13 4.02 -13.61
C PHE A 112 -1.40 3.30 -14.94
N LEU A 113 -2.63 2.80 -15.15
CA LEU A 113 -3.02 2.18 -16.41
C LEU A 113 -2.91 3.18 -17.58
N ILE A 114 -3.33 4.42 -17.36
CA ILE A 114 -3.22 5.48 -18.36
C ILE A 114 -1.75 5.77 -18.66
N MET A 115 -0.85 5.81 -17.65
CA MET A 115 0.59 5.94 -17.88
C MET A 115 1.13 4.83 -18.77
N LEU A 116 0.84 3.58 -18.48
CA LEU A 116 1.27 2.42 -19.28
C LEU A 116 0.73 2.47 -20.72
N CYS A 117 -0.51 2.91 -20.89
CA CYS A 117 -1.18 2.94 -22.19
C CYS A 117 -0.88 4.21 -23.00
N ALA A 118 -0.42 5.30 -22.38
CA ALA A 118 0.06 6.48 -23.09
C ALA A 118 1.38 6.22 -23.85
N LEU A 119 2.09 5.16 -23.48
CA LEU A 119 3.34 4.75 -24.07
C LEU A 119 3.09 3.67 -25.13
N GLN A 120 3.73 3.82 -26.29
CA GLN A 120 3.89 2.78 -27.31
C GLN A 120 2.60 2.13 -27.87
N GLY A 121 1.44 2.82 -27.86
CA GLY A 121 0.21 2.33 -28.50
C GLY A 121 -0.51 1.21 -27.74
N ASN A 122 -0.21 0.99 -26.48
CA ASN A 122 -0.85 -0.03 -25.65
C ASN A 122 -2.34 0.24 -25.44
N ARG A 123 -3.12 -0.83 -25.20
CA ARG A 123 -4.54 -0.78 -24.86
C ARG A 123 -4.76 -1.28 -23.43
N GLY A 124 -5.61 -0.61 -22.68
CA GLY A 124 -5.83 -0.89 -21.26
C GLY A 124 -7.27 -1.26 -20.90
N TRP A 125 -7.41 -2.18 -19.95
CA TRP A 125 -8.66 -2.49 -19.27
C TRP A 125 -8.44 -2.41 -17.77
N GLY A 126 -9.08 -1.42 -17.13
CA GLY A 126 -9.03 -1.22 -15.68
C GLY A 126 -10.30 -1.74 -15.01
N TYR A 127 -10.16 -2.64 -14.05
CA TYR A 127 -11.27 -3.20 -13.29
C TYR A 127 -11.22 -2.68 -11.86
N ASP A 128 -12.27 -1.99 -11.45
CA ASP A 128 -12.41 -1.49 -10.08
C ASP A 128 -13.89 -1.27 -9.73
N PRO A 129 -14.43 -1.90 -8.67
CA PRO A 129 -15.82 -1.72 -8.29
C PRO A 129 -16.15 -0.30 -7.80
N SER A 130 -15.15 0.46 -7.36
CA SER A 130 -15.30 1.84 -6.88
C SER A 130 -15.06 2.89 -7.98
N TYR A 131 -14.71 2.46 -9.20
CA TYR A 131 -14.42 3.39 -10.30
C TYR A 131 -15.59 4.35 -10.57
N VAL A 132 -15.28 5.62 -10.62
CA VAL A 132 -16.20 6.68 -11.03
C VAL A 132 -15.56 7.41 -12.21
N PRO A 133 -16.24 7.49 -13.37
CA PRO A 133 -15.73 8.25 -14.50
C PRO A 133 -15.46 9.71 -14.12
N ASP A 134 -14.29 10.20 -14.46
CA ASP A 134 -13.94 11.61 -14.37
C ASP A 134 -14.02 12.20 -15.79
N GLU A 135 -14.96 13.13 -16.01
CA GLU A 135 -15.22 13.72 -17.34
C GLU A 135 -14.00 14.45 -17.92
N GLY A 136 -13.04 14.84 -17.08
CA GLY A 136 -11.80 15.51 -17.47
C GLY A 136 -10.63 14.57 -17.76
N TYR A 137 -10.76 13.27 -17.48
CA TYR A 137 -9.65 12.31 -17.52
C TYR A 137 -10.02 11.06 -18.30
N THR A 138 -9.90 11.13 -19.62
CA THR A 138 -10.17 9.99 -20.53
C THR A 138 -8.96 9.73 -21.39
N ALA A 139 -8.60 8.45 -21.54
CA ALA A 139 -7.63 7.99 -22.52
C ALA A 139 -8.34 7.14 -23.58
N PRO A 140 -8.20 7.45 -24.86
CA PRO A 140 -9.00 6.80 -25.92
C PRO A 140 -8.71 5.32 -26.10
N ASN A 141 -7.58 4.84 -25.58
CA ASN A 141 -7.11 3.45 -25.64
C ASN A 141 -7.26 2.72 -24.29
N VAL A 142 -7.99 3.30 -23.32
CA VAL A 142 -8.25 2.68 -22.02
C VAL A 142 -9.75 2.54 -21.79
N THR A 143 -10.16 1.38 -21.33
CA THR A 143 -11.54 1.09 -20.92
C THR A 143 -11.57 0.77 -19.43
N PHE A 144 -12.44 1.45 -18.68
CA PHE A 144 -12.68 1.14 -17.28
C PHE A 144 -13.98 0.38 -17.10
N VAL A 145 -13.93 -0.64 -16.26
CA VAL A 145 -15.06 -1.52 -15.92
C VAL A 145 -15.31 -1.43 -14.42
N GLN A 146 -16.48 -0.91 -14.03
CA GLN A 146 -16.90 -0.83 -12.63
C GLN A 146 -17.37 -2.21 -12.15
N ASP A 147 -16.42 -3.12 -11.96
CA ASP A 147 -16.64 -4.50 -11.51
C ASP A 147 -15.37 -5.07 -10.89
N PHE A 148 -15.51 -6.16 -10.13
CA PHE A 148 -14.38 -6.97 -9.72
C PHE A 148 -13.81 -7.76 -10.92
N TYR A 149 -12.48 -7.86 -11.02
CA TYR A 149 -11.85 -8.76 -11.97
C TYR A 149 -12.06 -10.21 -11.55
N THR A 150 -12.80 -10.95 -12.35
CA THR A 150 -13.18 -12.34 -12.07
C THR A 150 -13.02 -13.22 -13.33
N GLU A 151 -13.27 -14.51 -13.20
CA GLU A 151 -13.28 -15.46 -14.33
C GLU A 151 -14.24 -15.06 -15.47
N LYS A 152 -15.18 -14.16 -15.23
CA LYS A 152 -16.04 -13.55 -16.26
C LYS A 152 -15.24 -12.87 -17.37
N TYR A 153 -14.00 -12.46 -17.08
CA TYR A 153 -13.13 -11.74 -18.00
C TYR A 153 -11.95 -12.57 -18.51
N ILE A 154 -12.05 -13.92 -18.41
CA ILE A 154 -10.99 -14.86 -18.86
C ILE A 154 -10.63 -14.72 -20.35
N ASP A 155 -11.59 -14.31 -21.17
CA ASP A 155 -11.39 -14.10 -22.61
C ASP A 155 -10.76 -12.73 -22.94
N GLN A 156 -10.57 -11.86 -21.92
CA GLN A 156 -9.89 -10.60 -22.11
C GLN A 156 -8.40 -10.84 -22.37
N PRO A 157 -7.88 -10.50 -23.56
CA PRO A 157 -6.46 -10.62 -23.84
C PRO A 157 -5.65 -9.78 -22.86
N ALA A 158 -4.57 -10.35 -22.33
CA ALA A 158 -3.64 -9.63 -21.50
C ALA A 158 -2.21 -10.10 -21.79
N TYR A 159 -1.32 -9.17 -22.07
CA TYR A 159 0.13 -9.41 -22.12
C TYR A 159 0.78 -9.07 -20.77
N LEU A 160 0.25 -8.05 -20.09
CA LEU A 160 0.61 -7.66 -18.74
C LEU A 160 -0.67 -7.52 -17.89
N ILE A 161 -0.65 -8.13 -16.71
CA ILE A 161 -1.68 -7.93 -15.68
C ILE A 161 -1.01 -7.22 -14.50
N VAL A 162 -1.51 -6.05 -14.15
CA VAL A 162 -1.03 -5.22 -13.05
C VAL A 162 -2.03 -5.23 -11.91
N CYS A 163 -1.53 -5.29 -10.68
CA CYS A 163 -2.34 -5.12 -9.47
C CYS A 163 -1.49 -4.39 -8.42
N ARG A 164 -1.87 -3.17 -8.06
CA ARG A 164 -1.08 -2.33 -7.17
C ARG A 164 -1.92 -1.83 -6.00
N HIS A 165 -1.44 -2.07 -4.78
CA HIS A 165 -2.10 -1.65 -3.55
C HIS A 165 -3.56 -2.14 -3.41
N VAL A 166 -3.76 -3.43 -3.71
CA VAL A 166 -5.06 -4.12 -3.62
C VAL A 166 -4.97 -5.39 -2.78
N LEU A 167 -3.93 -6.20 -2.99
CA LEU A 167 -3.82 -7.53 -2.38
C LEU A 167 -3.78 -7.48 -0.85
N GLU A 168 -3.23 -6.42 -0.26
CA GLU A 168 -3.21 -6.18 1.18
C GLU A 168 -4.60 -5.97 1.81
N HIS A 169 -5.58 -5.59 0.99
CA HIS A 169 -6.98 -5.40 1.40
C HIS A 169 -7.84 -6.66 1.23
N ILE A 170 -7.31 -7.68 0.59
CA ILE A 170 -8.06 -8.90 0.25
C ILE A 170 -8.09 -9.87 1.44
N PRO A 171 -9.28 -10.19 1.99
CA PRO A 171 -9.40 -11.09 3.15
C PRO A 171 -8.93 -12.51 2.88
N ASP A 172 -9.11 -12.99 1.66
CA ASP A 172 -8.65 -14.32 1.22
C ASP A 172 -7.72 -14.17 0.00
N PRO A 173 -6.43 -13.87 0.23
CA PRO A 173 -5.46 -13.73 -0.84
C PRO A 173 -5.19 -15.04 -1.59
N ASP A 174 -5.37 -16.20 -0.96
CA ASP A 174 -5.25 -17.51 -1.60
C ASP A 174 -6.33 -17.69 -2.68
N ALA A 175 -7.59 -17.41 -2.35
CA ALA A 175 -8.68 -17.46 -3.31
C ALA A 175 -8.48 -16.44 -4.44
N PHE A 176 -8.02 -15.23 -4.10
CA PHE A 176 -7.79 -14.16 -5.07
C PHE A 176 -6.67 -14.51 -6.08
N ILE A 177 -5.49 -14.94 -5.61
CA ILE A 177 -4.39 -15.33 -6.52
C ILE A 177 -4.76 -16.58 -7.32
N SER A 178 -5.49 -17.52 -6.74
CA SER A 178 -6.05 -18.67 -7.47
C SER A 178 -7.00 -18.22 -8.58
N GLN A 179 -7.85 -17.22 -8.34
CA GLN A 179 -8.75 -16.65 -9.34
C GLN A 179 -7.97 -15.94 -10.45
N VAL A 180 -6.96 -15.12 -10.10
CA VAL A 180 -6.06 -14.48 -11.08
C VAL A 180 -5.38 -15.55 -11.95
N ARG A 181 -4.87 -16.63 -11.34
CA ARG A 181 -4.24 -17.75 -12.06
C ARG A 181 -5.20 -18.40 -13.07
N ARG A 182 -6.46 -18.59 -12.70
CA ARG A 182 -7.48 -19.13 -13.62
C ARG A 182 -7.83 -18.16 -14.73
N ALA A 183 -7.96 -16.86 -14.41
CA ALA A 183 -8.26 -15.84 -15.41
C ALA A 183 -7.12 -15.64 -16.43
N VAL A 184 -5.87 -15.76 -16.01
CA VAL A 184 -4.70 -15.79 -16.93
C VAL A 184 -4.76 -17.02 -17.83
N GLY A 185 -5.23 -18.17 -17.33
CA GLY A 185 -5.37 -19.39 -18.10
C GLY A 185 -4.05 -19.86 -18.71
N GLN A 186 -4.05 -20.04 -20.05
CA GLN A 186 -2.88 -20.43 -20.85
C GLN A 186 -2.22 -19.23 -21.56
N GLN A 187 -2.61 -18.02 -21.25
CA GLN A 187 -1.99 -16.82 -21.83
C GLN A 187 -0.56 -16.67 -21.29
N HIS A 188 0.36 -16.30 -22.17
CA HIS A 188 1.73 -15.94 -21.77
C HIS A 188 1.78 -14.51 -21.21
N ALA A 189 0.94 -14.24 -20.22
CA ALA A 189 0.87 -12.94 -19.57
C ALA A 189 1.87 -12.84 -18.42
N VAL A 190 2.56 -11.71 -18.33
CA VAL A 190 3.29 -11.33 -17.13
C VAL A 190 2.31 -10.79 -16.11
N VAL A 191 2.43 -11.24 -14.87
CA VAL A 191 1.65 -10.75 -13.74
C VAL A 191 2.57 -9.92 -12.85
N PHE A 192 2.21 -8.66 -12.65
CA PHE A 192 2.96 -7.70 -11.83
C PHE A 192 2.09 -7.25 -10.66
N PHE A 193 2.56 -7.48 -9.44
CA PHE A 193 1.90 -6.97 -8.23
C PHE A 193 2.83 -6.06 -7.43
N GLU A 194 2.25 -5.04 -6.80
CA GLU A 194 2.91 -4.16 -5.84
C GLU A 194 2.06 -4.03 -4.59
N VAL A 195 2.69 -4.23 -3.43
CA VAL A 195 2.05 -4.11 -2.11
C VAL A 195 2.98 -3.40 -1.11
N PRO A 196 2.48 -2.88 0.02
CA PRO A 196 3.32 -2.41 1.11
C PRO A 196 4.24 -3.54 1.62
N ASN A 197 5.51 -3.19 1.89
CA ASN A 197 6.52 -4.14 2.31
C ASN A 197 6.53 -4.32 3.84
N SER A 198 6.00 -5.42 4.34
CA SER A 198 6.02 -5.71 5.78
C SER A 198 7.42 -5.88 6.35
N LEU A 199 8.38 -6.37 5.56
CA LEU A 199 9.77 -6.49 6.00
C LEU A 199 10.35 -5.11 6.36
N TRP A 200 10.08 -4.09 5.53
CA TRP A 200 10.45 -2.72 5.81
C TRP A 200 9.75 -2.20 7.07
N THR A 201 8.45 -2.44 7.20
CA THR A 201 7.64 -2.06 8.37
C THR A 201 8.20 -2.66 9.65
N LEU A 202 8.52 -3.96 9.66
CA LEU A 202 9.08 -4.65 10.82
C LEU A 202 10.46 -4.11 11.20
N ARG A 203 11.38 -3.99 10.26
CA ARG A 203 12.77 -3.56 10.49
C ARG A 203 12.92 -2.09 10.86
N ARG A 204 12.08 -1.23 10.30
CA ARG A 204 12.11 0.22 10.58
C ARG A 204 11.20 0.63 11.74
N GLY A 205 10.46 -0.32 12.30
CA GLY A 205 9.46 -0.03 13.32
C GLY A 205 8.41 0.93 12.79
N GLY A 206 7.90 0.68 11.58
CA GLY A 206 6.88 1.48 10.90
C GLY A 206 5.49 1.25 11.49
N ILE A 207 5.32 1.53 12.78
CA ILE A 207 4.08 1.19 13.52
C ILE A 207 2.84 1.91 12.97
N TRP A 208 3.03 3.01 12.24
CA TRP A 208 1.95 3.78 11.63
C TRP A 208 1.48 3.19 10.29
N ASP A 209 2.17 2.18 9.75
CA ASP A 209 1.77 1.42 8.58
C ASP A 209 0.73 0.34 8.90
N VAL A 210 0.52 0.05 10.19
CA VAL A 210 -0.47 -0.94 10.63
C VAL A 210 -1.84 -0.27 10.70
N ILE A 211 -2.68 -0.57 9.70
CA ILE A 211 -4.02 0.00 9.54
C ILE A 211 -5.06 -1.11 9.40
N TYR A 212 -6.32 -0.80 9.73
CA TYR A 212 -7.39 -1.80 9.69
C TYR A 212 -7.66 -2.30 8.27
N GLU A 213 -7.63 -1.40 7.29
CA GLU A 213 -7.87 -1.71 5.86
C GLU A 213 -6.90 -2.76 5.30
N HIS A 214 -5.67 -2.83 5.82
CA HIS A 214 -4.70 -3.85 5.47
C HIS A 214 -4.91 -5.07 6.36
N CYS A 215 -5.67 -6.06 5.87
CA CYS A 215 -5.82 -7.32 6.59
C CYS A 215 -4.58 -8.22 6.45
N SER A 216 -3.84 -8.08 5.36
CA SER A 216 -2.60 -8.81 5.03
C SER A 216 -1.40 -7.88 4.91
N PHE A 217 -0.26 -8.31 5.45
CA PHE A 217 1.02 -7.58 5.40
C PHE A 217 2.06 -8.50 4.78
N PHE A 218 2.40 -8.25 3.52
CA PHE A 218 3.29 -9.11 2.74
C PHE A 218 4.75 -8.73 2.90
N SER A 219 5.57 -9.70 3.28
CA SER A 219 7.02 -9.63 3.07
C SER A 219 7.37 -10.12 1.66
N PRO A 220 8.59 -9.86 1.15
CA PRO A 220 9.07 -10.48 -0.09
C PRO A 220 8.91 -12.01 -0.09
N PHE A 221 9.06 -12.62 1.08
CA PHE A 221 8.95 -14.05 1.29
C PHE A 221 7.51 -14.56 1.15
N SER A 222 6.59 -14.00 1.94
CA SER A 222 5.19 -14.43 1.92
C SER A 222 4.51 -14.13 0.58
N LEU A 223 4.89 -13.04 -0.10
CA LEU A 223 4.38 -12.71 -1.42
C LEU A 223 4.82 -13.76 -2.46
N ALA A 224 6.11 -14.08 -2.51
CA ALA A 224 6.61 -15.12 -3.40
C ALA A 224 6.06 -16.52 -3.07
N HIS A 225 5.87 -16.83 -1.77
CA HIS A 225 5.27 -18.09 -1.33
C HIS A 225 3.84 -18.23 -1.85
N LEU A 226 3.02 -17.18 -1.71
CA LEU A 226 1.64 -17.15 -2.17
C LEU A 226 1.55 -17.42 -3.69
N PHE A 227 2.36 -16.73 -4.50
CA PHE A 227 2.33 -16.89 -5.95
C PHE A 227 2.77 -18.28 -6.39
N ARG A 228 3.88 -18.82 -5.84
CA ARG A 228 4.36 -20.16 -6.15
C ARG A 228 3.32 -21.23 -5.80
N ARG A 229 2.68 -21.09 -4.64
CA ARG A 229 1.65 -22.01 -4.17
C ARG A 229 0.46 -22.10 -5.12
N HIS A 230 0.16 -21.00 -5.82
CA HIS A 230 -0.96 -20.92 -6.77
C HIS A 230 -0.54 -21.09 -8.24
N GLY A 231 0.59 -21.72 -8.51
CA GLY A 231 1.01 -22.13 -9.85
C GLY A 231 1.53 -20.98 -10.71
N PHE A 232 2.30 -20.09 -10.10
CA PHE A 232 3.12 -19.11 -10.79
C PHE A 232 4.61 -19.38 -10.62
N ASP A 233 5.36 -19.20 -11.70
CA ASP A 233 6.81 -19.08 -11.67
C ASP A 233 7.19 -17.64 -11.39
N VAL A 234 7.87 -17.40 -10.28
CA VAL A 234 8.28 -16.05 -9.85
C VAL A 234 9.55 -15.66 -10.60
N LEU A 235 9.48 -14.59 -11.37
CA LEU A 235 10.58 -14.05 -12.16
C LEU A 235 11.44 -13.07 -11.36
N ALA A 236 10.81 -12.23 -10.55
CA ALA A 236 11.51 -11.25 -9.71
C ALA A 236 10.67 -10.86 -8.49
N VAL A 237 11.34 -10.52 -7.40
CA VAL A 237 10.77 -9.84 -6.23
C VAL A 237 11.71 -8.71 -5.87
N ASN A 238 11.21 -7.46 -5.82
CA ASN A 238 12.05 -6.29 -5.61
C ASN A 238 11.47 -5.38 -4.52
N GLU A 239 12.34 -4.82 -3.70
CA GLU A 239 11.99 -3.73 -2.81
C GLU A 239 12.13 -2.41 -3.57
N VAL A 240 11.08 -1.61 -3.57
CA VAL A 240 11.00 -0.35 -4.34
C VAL A 240 10.57 0.82 -3.45
N PHE A 241 10.59 2.04 -3.99
CA PHE A 241 10.23 3.26 -3.26
C PHE A 241 10.95 3.40 -1.90
N GLY A 242 12.27 3.21 -1.90
CA GLY A 242 13.07 3.26 -0.66
C GLY A 242 12.79 2.10 0.29
N GLY A 243 12.36 0.95 -0.24
CA GLY A 243 12.05 -0.27 0.48
C GLY A 243 10.62 -0.36 1.02
N GLN A 244 9.81 0.70 0.89
CA GLN A 244 8.46 0.75 1.47
C GLN A 244 7.44 -0.12 0.74
N PHE A 245 7.67 -0.41 -0.54
CA PHE A 245 6.85 -1.32 -1.32
C PHE A 245 7.66 -2.54 -1.75
N VAL A 246 6.99 -3.63 -1.99
CA VAL A 246 7.55 -4.84 -2.62
C VAL A 246 6.76 -5.14 -3.87
N THR A 247 7.48 -5.41 -4.95
CA THR A 247 6.90 -5.86 -6.22
C THR A 247 7.21 -7.32 -6.47
N ILE A 248 6.31 -8.00 -7.15
CA ILE A 248 6.51 -9.35 -7.68
C ILE A 248 6.17 -9.38 -9.16
N GLU A 249 6.99 -10.06 -9.93
CA GLU A 249 6.79 -10.35 -11.32
C GLU A 249 6.76 -11.87 -11.49
N ALA A 250 5.71 -12.37 -12.13
CA ALA A 250 5.51 -13.81 -12.25
C ALA A 250 4.83 -14.15 -13.60
N VAL A 251 4.95 -15.40 -14.00
CA VAL A 251 4.25 -15.97 -15.16
C VAL A 251 3.54 -17.27 -14.75
N PRO A 252 2.48 -17.67 -15.44
CA PRO A 252 1.86 -18.97 -15.19
C PRO A 252 2.89 -20.10 -15.33
N ALA A 253 2.99 -20.97 -14.32
CA ALA A 253 3.79 -22.16 -14.41
C ALA A 253 3.23 -23.13 -15.47
N GLU A 254 4.09 -23.75 -16.28
CA GLU A 254 3.68 -24.74 -17.29
C GLU A 254 3.09 -25.99 -16.62
N ALA A 255 1.98 -26.47 -17.12
CA ALA A 255 1.36 -27.71 -16.64
C ALA A 255 2.24 -28.91 -16.98
N GLY A 256 3.00 -29.43 -16.01
CA GLY A 256 3.79 -30.68 -16.14
C GLY A 256 5.31 -30.56 -16.03
N GLY A 257 5.85 -29.40 -15.75
CA GLY A 257 7.31 -29.20 -15.59
C GLY A 257 7.82 -29.51 -14.18
N GLN A 258 8.22 -30.74 -13.89
CA GLN A 258 9.30 -30.98 -12.95
C GLN A 258 10.58 -30.38 -13.57
N GLY A 259 11.22 -29.42 -12.88
CA GLY A 259 12.32 -28.61 -13.33
C GLY A 259 13.31 -29.30 -14.29
N SER A 260 13.12 -29.09 -15.56
CA SER A 260 14.12 -29.31 -16.60
C SER A 260 14.37 -27.97 -17.27
N GLY A 261 15.59 -27.45 -17.11
CA GLY A 261 16.07 -26.26 -17.78
C GLY A 261 15.97 -26.38 -19.31
N GLY A 262 14.84 -25.97 -19.85
CA GLY A 262 14.63 -25.81 -21.29
C GLY A 262 14.77 -24.31 -21.60
N ALA A 263 15.81 -23.97 -22.40
CA ALA A 263 16.01 -22.65 -22.95
C ALA A 263 14.92 -22.32 -23.97
N GLY A 264 13.78 -21.81 -23.49
CA GLY A 264 12.89 -20.99 -24.29
C GLY A 264 13.45 -19.57 -24.29
N GLU A 265 13.41 -18.87 -25.41
CA GLU A 265 13.90 -17.50 -25.57
C GLU A 265 13.32 -16.60 -24.47
N GLN A 266 14.11 -16.36 -23.44
CA GLN A 266 13.81 -15.34 -22.43
C GLN A 266 14.04 -13.98 -23.06
N PRO A 267 13.16 -12.99 -22.86
CA PRO A 267 13.47 -11.62 -23.23
C PRO A 267 14.75 -11.22 -22.52
N SER A 268 15.73 -10.70 -23.27
CA SER A 268 17.06 -10.32 -22.79
C SER A 268 16.95 -9.16 -21.80
N ALA A 269 16.91 -9.48 -20.50
CA ALA A 269 16.93 -8.48 -19.46
C ALA A 269 18.38 -8.17 -19.06
N THR A 270 18.89 -7.03 -19.55
CA THR A 270 20.14 -6.42 -19.07
C THR A 270 19.84 -5.42 -17.95
N THR A 271 19.48 -5.92 -16.77
CA THR A 271 19.58 -5.18 -15.52
C THR A 271 19.83 -6.17 -14.40
N SER A 272 20.90 -5.96 -13.62
CA SER A 272 21.35 -6.84 -12.57
C SER A 272 20.38 -6.84 -11.39
N PHE A 273 19.53 -7.85 -11.32
CA PHE A 273 18.70 -8.12 -10.15
C PHE A 273 19.47 -9.04 -9.20
N SER A 274 19.29 -8.85 -7.89
CA SER A 274 19.91 -9.71 -6.89
C SER A 274 19.32 -11.12 -6.97
N PRO A 275 20.10 -12.16 -7.37
CA PRO A 275 19.59 -13.52 -7.55
C PRO A 275 19.10 -14.17 -6.25
N ALA A 276 19.37 -13.55 -5.11
CA ALA A 276 19.11 -14.12 -3.79
C ALA A 276 17.62 -14.34 -3.44
N LEU A 277 16.70 -13.55 -4.04
CA LEU A 277 15.25 -13.67 -3.78
C LEU A 277 14.53 -14.66 -4.71
N LEU A 278 15.21 -15.23 -5.70
CA LEU A 278 14.65 -16.23 -6.61
C LEU A 278 14.80 -17.67 -6.08
N SER A 279 15.73 -17.90 -5.17
CA SER A 279 15.89 -19.21 -4.51
C SER A 279 14.76 -19.46 -3.51
N PRO A 280 14.38 -20.73 -3.25
CA PRO A 280 13.54 -21.04 -2.10
C PRO A 280 14.19 -20.45 -0.84
N PHE A 281 13.39 -19.78 -0.02
CA PHE A 281 13.88 -19.14 1.19
C PHE A 281 14.54 -20.17 2.09
N SER A 282 15.69 -19.82 2.64
CA SER A 282 16.34 -20.66 3.63
C SER A 282 15.60 -20.54 4.98
N PRO A 283 15.64 -21.58 5.82
CA PRO A 283 15.17 -21.48 7.20
C PRO A 283 15.79 -20.29 7.94
N ALA A 284 17.04 -19.96 7.68
CA ALA A 284 17.73 -18.82 8.30
C ALA A 284 17.10 -17.46 7.94
N ASP A 285 16.56 -17.31 6.73
CA ASP A 285 15.86 -16.08 6.33
C ASP A 285 14.55 -15.93 7.11
N LEU A 286 13.79 -17.01 7.30
CA LEU A 286 12.56 -17.00 8.09
C LEU A 286 12.83 -16.79 9.59
N ASP A 287 13.93 -17.36 10.12
CA ASP A 287 14.37 -17.12 11.50
C ASP A 287 14.72 -15.65 11.72
N ALA A 288 15.45 -15.04 10.77
CA ALA A 288 15.78 -13.62 10.82
C ALA A 288 14.52 -12.73 10.78
N LEU A 289 13.56 -13.05 9.91
CA LEU A 289 12.30 -12.33 9.82
C LEU A 289 11.44 -12.50 11.09
N THR A 290 11.49 -13.68 11.71
CA THR A 290 10.84 -13.94 12.99
C THR A 290 11.46 -13.06 14.10
N ALA A 291 12.77 -12.91 14.12
CA ALA A 291 13.45 -11.99 15.04
C ALA A 291 13.05 -10.52 14.79
N ASP A 292 12.96 -10.11 13.53
CA ASP A 292 12.46 -8.77 13.14
C ASP A 292 11.02 -8.55 13.64
N ALA A 293 10.15 -9.56 13.57
CA ALA A 293 8.77 -9.49 14.04
C ALA A 293 8.67 -9.29 15.57
N TYR A 294 9.49 -10.01 16.35
CA TYR A 294 9.57 -9.80 17.81
C TYR A 294 10.11 -8.41 18.15
N ALA A 295 11.18 -7.97 17.49
CA ALA A 295 11.75 -6.65 17.70
C ALA A 295 10.74 -5.52 17.38
N PHE A 296 9.93 -5.72 16.35
CA PHE A 296 8.84 -4.80 16.03
C PHE A 296 7.80 -4.70 17.15
N ALA A 297 7.36 -5.83 17.71
CA ALA A 297 6.39 -5.84 18.80
C ALA A 297 6.90 -5.11 20.06
N GLU A 298 8.22 -5.17 20.33
CA GLU A 298 8.85 -4.38 21.40
C GLU A 298 8.93 -2.90 21.04
N SER A 299 9.36 -2.58 19.82
CA SER A 299 9.50 -1.19 19.35
C SER A 299 8.16 -0.47 19.28
N TYR A 300 7.06 -1.17 19.00
CA TYR A 300 5.71 -0.59 18.98
C TYR A 300 5.36 0.09 20.30
N ARG A 301 5.59 -0.59 21.43
CA ARG A 301 5.29 -0.03 22.76
C ARG A 301 6.17 1.16 23.08
N ALA A 302 7.47 1.05 22.79
CA ALA A 302 8.46 2.10 23.07
C ALA A 302 8.17 3.38 22.25
N LYS A 303 7.98 3.25 20.94
CA LYS A 303 7.66 4.40 20.06
C LYS A 303 6.34 5.07 20.43
N ARG A 304 5.33 4.27 20.75
CA ARG A 304 4.04 4.81 21.16
C ARG A 304 4.17 5.64 22.43
N GLN A 305 4.91 5.14 23.43
CA GLN A 305 5.16 5.85 24.69
C GLN A 305 5.97 7.14 24.44
N GLU A 306 7.05 7.05 23.66
CA GLU A 306 7.90 8.20 23.31
C GLU A 306 7.08 9.33 22.69
N TRP A 307 6.22 9.01 21.70
CA TRP A 307 5.39 10.01 21.05
C TRP A 307 4.30 10.58 21.97
N GLN A 308 3.71 9.77 22.85
CA GLN A 308 2.75 10.25 23.85
C GLN A 308 3.41 11.26 24.80
N GLU A 309 4.60 10.95 25.32
CA GLU A 309 5.38 11.84 26.20
C GLU A 309 5.79 13.12 25.46
N ARG A 310 6.21 13.00 24.18
CA ARG A 310 6.59 14.15 23.37
C ARG A 310 5.42 15.08 23.10
N LEU A 311 4.26 14.57 22.68
CA LEU A 311 3.06 15.38 22.47
C LEU A 311 2.57 16.04 23.76
N ALA A 312 2.58 15.31 24.88
CA ALA A 312 2.25 15.88 26.18
C ALA A 312 3.19 17.04 26.57
N THR A 313 4.48 16.93 26.29
CA THR A 313 5.47 17.98 26.54
C THR A 313 5.21 19.21 25.66
N LEU A 314 4.95 19.00 24.36
CA LEU A 314 4.64 20.08 23.43
C LEU A 314 3.34 20.82 23.83
N ALA A 315 2.32 20.07 24.21
CA ALA A 315 1.07 20.64 24.73
C ALA A 315 1.29 21.46 26.02
N ALA A 316 2.06 20.93 26.97
CA ALA A 316 2.36 21.60 28.24
C ALA A 316 3.14 22.91 28.05
N THR A 317 3.95 23.02 27.01
CA THR A 317 4.69 24.25 26.66
C THR A 317 3.88 25.21 25.78
N GLY A 318 2.61 24.89 25.48
CA GLY A 318 1.71 25.69 24.65
C GLY A 318 2.06 25.67 23.16
N GLN A 319 2.93 24.77 22.73
CA GLN A 319 3.29 24.60 21.33
C GLN A 319 2.15 23.90 20.58
N ARG A 320 1.94 24.34 19.36
CA ARG A 320 0.92 23.80 18.46
C ARG A 320 1.55 23.32 17.17
N GLY A 321 1.13 22.16 16.71
CA GLY A 321 1.65 21.59 15.49
C GLY A 321 0.59 21.14 14.51
N VAL A 322 1.06 20.61 13.40
CA VAL A 322 0.25 19.94 12.39
C VAL A 322 0.86 18.59 12.04
N VAL A 323 0.02 17.68 11.59
CA VAL A 323 0.47 16.45 10.94
C VAL A 323 0.41 16.66 9.43
N TRP A 324 1.45 16.29 8.71
CA TRP A 324 1.48 16.38 7.25
C TRP A 324 1.21 15.01 6.62
N GLY A 325 0.12 14.93 5.86
CA GLY A 325 -0.42 13.75 5.21
C GLY A 325 -1.69 13.23 5.89
N ALA A 326 -2.86 13.49 5.27
CA ALA A 326 -4.15 12.93 5.66
C ALA A 326 -4.39 11.55 5.03
N GLY A 327 -3.34 10.75 4.95
CA GLY A 327 -3.38 9.35 4.53
C GLY A 327 -3.32 8.39 5.71
N SER A 328 -3.23 7.11 5.42
CA SER A 328 -3.29 6.01 6.38
C SER A 328 -2.38 6.20 7.60
N LYS A 329 -1.10 6.54 7.38
CA LYS A 329 -0.13 6.74 8.47
C LYS A 329 -0.49 7.92 9.39
N GLY A 330 -0.92 9.04 8.82
CA GLY A 330 -1.33 10.21 9.61
C GLY A 330 -2.57 9.94 10.45
N VAL A 331 -3.56 9.26 9.87
CA VAL A 331 -4.77 8.85 10.59
C VAL A 331 -4.44 7.88 11.71
N THR A 332 -3.60 6.90 11.46
CA THR A 332 -3.15 5.93 12.47
C THR A 332 -2.41 6.61 13.61
N PHE A 333 -1.46 7.48 13.30
CA PHE A 333 -0.71 8.26 14.29
C PHE A 333 -1.66 9.04 15.22
N LEU A 334 -2.54 9.85 14.63
CA LEU A 334 -3.48 10.69 15.37
C LEU A 334 -4.37 9.87 16.31
N ASN A 335 -4.90 8.75 15.83
CA ASN A 335 -5.77 7.87 16.63
C ASN A 335 -4.99 7.11 17.70
N ALA A 336 -3.79 6.60 17.39
CA ALA A 336 -2.95 5.89 18.34
C ALA A 336 -2.44 6.80 19.47
N MET A 337 -2.27 8.10 19.17
CA MET A 337 -1.87 9.11 20.15
C MET A 337 -3.06 9.73 20.88
N ALA A 338 -4.28 9.47 20.45
CA ALA A 338 -5.48 10.19 20.88
C ALA A 338 -5.26 11.72 20.79
N ALA A 339 -4.67 12.18 19.68
CA ALA A 339 -4.24 13.55 19.47
C ALA A 339 -5.38 14.54 19.70
N GLY A 340 -5.11 15.55 20.51
CA GLY A 340 -6.04 16.60 20.91
C GLY A 340 -5.78 17.92 20.17
N ASP A 341 -5.99 19.03 20.89
CA ASP A 341 -5.88 20.38 20.34
C ASP A 341 -4.44 20.85 20.09
N GLU A 342 -3.43 20.11 20.60
CA GLU A 342 -2.01 20.32 20.30
C GLU A 342 -1.71 20.06 18.81
N ILE A 343 -2.53 19.27 18.14
CA ILE A 343 -2.52 19.12 16.68
C ILE A 343 -3.66 19.93 16.08
N ALA A 344 -3.34 21.13 15.60
CA ALA A 344 -4.31 22.11 15.13
C ALA A 344 -5.05 21.68 13.85
N ALA A 345 -4.34 20.98 12.95
CA ALA A 345 -4.86 20.54 11.66
C ALA A 345 -4.01 19.38 11.08
N VAL A 346 -4.53 18.77 10.03
CA VAL A 346 -3.77 17.87 9.16
C VAL A 346 -3.59 18.55 7.81
N VAL A 347 -2.36 18.59 7.32
CA VAL A 347 -2.04 19.18 6.01
C VAL A 347 -2.08 18.10 4.94
N ASP A 348 -2.71 18.37 3.81
CA ASP A 348 -2.62 17.48 2.64
C ASP A 348 -2.57 18.29 1.35
N ILE A 349 -1.70 17.87 0.44
CA ILE A 349 -1.55 18.50 -0.90
C ILE A 349 -2.66 18.11 -1.86
N ASN A 350 -3.37 17.00 -1.59
CA ASN A 350 -4.49 16.56 -2.40
C ASN A 350 -5.71 17.47 -2.20
N PRO A 351 -6.12 18.26 -3.22
CA PRO A 351 -7.20 19.22 -3.08
C PRO A 351 -8.56 18.56 -2.78
N ARG A 352 -8.73 17.26 -3.13
CA ARG A 352 -9.98 16.53 -2.86
C ARG A 352 -10.17 16.27 -1.36
N LYS A 353 -9.07 16.21 -0.58
CA LYS A 353 -9.10 16.01 0.88
C LYS A 353 -9.31 17.30 1.66
N GLN A 354 -8.90 18.43 1.10
CA GLN A 354 -8.95 19.74 1.79
C GLN A 354 -10.38 20.14 2.18
N GLY A 355 -10.52 20.71 3.37
CA GLY A 355 -11.80 21.10 3.95
C GLY A 355 -12.60 19.96 4.60
N LYS A 356 -12.14 18.71 4.47
CA LYS A 356 -12.71 17.52 5.12
C LYS A 356 -12.06 17.26 6.47
N TYR A 357 -12.43 16.15 7.11
CA TYR A 357 -11.99 15.79 8.46
C TYR A 357 -11.44 14.37 8.53
N VAL A 358 -10.40 14.19 9.35
CA VAL A 358 -9.72 12.91 9.56
C VAL A 358 -10.57 11.97 10.41
N ALA A 359 -10.70 10.74 9.99
CA ALA A 359 -11.43 9.69 10.73
C ALA A 359 -10.93 9.53 12.17
N GLY A 360 -11.85 9.39 13.09
CA GLY A 360 -11.61 9.10 14.51
C GLY A 360 -11.31 10.32 15.38
N THR A 361 -10.29 11.10 15.11
CA THR A 361 -9.90 12.27 15.93
C THR A 361 -10.55 13.56 15.48
N GLY A 362 -10.89 13.69 14.19
CA GLY A 362 -11.70 14.79 13.65
C GLY A 362 -10.94 16.09 13.43
N GLN A 363 -9.61 16.08 13.25
CA GLN A 363 -8.86 17.25 12.79
C GLN A 363 -9.28 17.63 11.37
N ARG A 364 -9.34 18.96 11.11
CA ARG A 364 -9.62 19.46 9.77
C ARG A 364 -8.42 19.27 8.86
N ILE A 365 -8.67 18.85 7.63
CA ILE A 365 -7.64 18.74 6.59
C ILE A 365 -7.55 20.10 5.89
N VAL A 366 -6.35 20.65 5.81
CA VAL A 366 -6.05 21.98 5.29
C VAL A 366 -5.06 21.93 4.13
N ALA A 367 -5.10 22.94 3.28
CA ALA A 367 -4.09 23.13 2.24
C ALA A 367 -2.76 23.63 2.85
N PRO A 368 -1.59 23.37 2.22
CA PRO A 368 -0.31 23.94 2.66
C PRO A 368 -0.32 25.45 2.83
N ALA A 369 -1.04 26.18 1.96
CA ALA A 369 -1.14 27.63 2.03
C ALA A 369 -1.79 28.14 3.34
N GLU A 370 -2.70 27.37 3.96
CA GLU A 370 -3.36 27.74 5.22
C GLU A 370 -2.39 27.74 6.42
N LEU A 371 -1.19 27.15 6.27
CA LEU A 371 -0.17 27.17 7.31
C LEU A 371 0.37 28.56 7.63
N ALA A 372 0.29 29.51 6.69
CA ALA A 372 0.63 30.91 6.93
C ALA A 372 -0.24 31.55 8.04
N ASP A 373 -1.50 31.12 8.15
CA ASP A 373 -2.43 31.58 9.19
C ASP A 373 -2.32 30.75 10.48
N ILE A 374 -2.14 29.41 10.35
CA ILE A 374 -2.03 28.49 11.50
C ILE A 374 -0.75 28.75 12.28
N ARG A 375 0.38 29.00 11.59
CA ARG A 375 1.73 29.23 12.15
C ARG A 375 2.12 28.15 13.16
N PRO A 376 2.25 26.88 12.71
CA PRO A 376 2.61 25.81 13.61
C PRO A 376 4.06 25.97 14.12
N ASP A 377 4.32 25.57 15.35
CA ASP A 377 5.68 25.48 15.92
C ASP A 377 6.41 24.25 15.37
N PHE A 378 5.67 23.18 15.07
CA PHE A 378 6.22 21.94 14.52
C PHE A 378 5.28 21.30 13.49
N VAL A 379 5.89 20.53 12.58
CA VAL A 379 5.22 19.72 11.57
C VAL A 379 5.66 18.27 11.72
N ILE A 380 4.72 17.37 12.02
CA ILE A 380 4.99 15.94 12.11
C ILE A 380 4.75 15.32 10.73
N ILE A 381 5.78 14.71 10.17
CA ILE A 381 5.71 13.97 8.91
C ILE A 381 5.77 12.46 9.17
N MET A 382 4.94 11.71 8.45
CA MET A 382 4.82 10.25 8.64
C MET A 382 5.82 9.45 7.83
N ASN A 383 6.53 10.08 6.92
CA ASN A 383 7.41 9.40 5.98
C ASN A 383 8.61 10.29 5.64
N ALA A 384 9.79 9.86 6.04
CA ALA A 384 11.03 10.58 5.81
C ALA A 384 11.35 10.85 4.32
N ASN A 385 10.81 10.02 3.40
CA ASN A 385 11.01 10.19 1.96
C ASN A 385 10.47 11.54 1.43
N TYR A 386 9.50 12.13 2.11
CA TYR A 386 8.90 13.42 1.73
C TYR A 386 9.50 14.64 2.46
N ARG A 387 10.54 14.44 3.29
CA ARG A 387 11.10 15.50 4.14
C ARG A 387 11.57 16.72 3.33
N GLU A 388 12.26 16.47 2.20
CA GLU A 388 12.77 17.54 1.35
C GLU A 388 11.64 18.27 0.61
N GLU A 389 10.69 17.52 0.07
CA GLU A 389 9.51 18.05 -0.61
C GLU A 389 8.69 18.94 0.34
N ILE A 390 8.39 18.44 1.54
CA ILE A 390 7.63 19.17 2.56
C ILE A 390 8.41 20.42 3.05
N GLY A 391 9.73 20.29 3.24
CA GLY A 391 10.58 21.41 3.60
C GLY A 391 10.57 22.54 2.58
N GLY A 392 10.58 22.19 1.28
CA GLY A 392 10.42 23.14 0.19
C GLY A 392 9.07 23.87 0.23
N MET A 393 7.97 23.12 0.40
CA MET A 393 6.62 23.70 0.50
C MET A 393 6.46 24.63 1.72
N LEU A 394 7.04 24.27 2.88
CA LEU A 394 7.03 25.15 4.06
C LEU A 394 7.76 26.46 3.80
N ALA A 395 8.89 26.40 3.11
CA ALA A 395 9.66 27.59 2.73
C ALA A 395 8.88 28.49 1.76
N GLU A 396 8.19 27.90 0.77
CA GLU A 396 7.34 28.62 -0.19
C GLU A 396 6.20 29.39 0.49
N VAL A 397 5.59 28.82 1.53
CA VAL A 397 4.50 29.48 2.27
C VAL A 397 5.02 30.35 3.44
N GLY A 398 6.34 30.47 3.61
CA GLY A 398 6.98 31.33 4.61
C GLY A 398 6.80 30.84 6.04
N VAL A 399 6.66 29.53 6.26
CA VAL A 399 6.47 28.92 7.57
C VAL A 399 7.79 28.31 8.08
N ALA A 400 8.28 28.80 9.21
CA ALA A 400 9.44 28.27 9.91
C ALA A 400 8.94 27.38 11.07
N ALA A 401 8.85 26.07 10.82
CA ALA A 401 8.44 25.08 11.81
C ALA A 401 9.48 23.96 11.92
N GLU A 402 9.62 23.36 13.10
CA GLU A 402 10.45 22.16 13.26
C GLU A 402 9.81 20.97 12.58
N ILE A 403 10.56 20.27 11.71
CA ILE A 403 10.06 19.05 11.06
C ILE A 403 10.45 17.83 11.91
N LEU A 404 9.44 17.15 12.45
CA LEU A 404 9.55 15.93 13.22
C LEU A 404 9.15 14.73 12.35
N VAL A 405 9.91 13.65 12.38
CA VAL A 405 9.59 12.40 11.67
C VAL A 405 9.09 11.38 12.70
N ALA A 406 7.88 10.83 12.48
CA ALA A 406 7.24 9.87 13.39
C ALA A 406 7.56 8.40 13.03
#